data_7aa099df36ad925b1793bab4aeb0ecaa
#
_entry.id   7aa099df36ad925b1793bab4aeb0ecaa
#
_cell.length_a   1.000
_cell.length_b   1.000
_cell.length_c   1.000
_cell.angle_alpha   90.00
_cell.angle_beta   90.00
_cell.angle_gamma   90.00
#
_symmetry.space_group_name_H-M   'P 1'
#
loop_
_entity.id
_entity.type
_entity.pdbx_description
1 polymer ?
#
loop_
_entity_poly.entity_id
_entity_poly.type
_entity_poly.pdbx_seq_one_letter_code
_entity_poly.pdbx_strand_id
1 'polypeptide(L)'
;ACGAADMMSHIMEVYFNMETDLYMLDCFMEGMMKTIIKYAPIAMKEPENYEARANLMWTSSWAINGFTHGGKQQEWSCHPMEHELSAIYDITHGLGLAILTPRWMEYCLDETTVSKYYQFGVNVFGIDASLEPMAVAKESIEWLSKFFFETLGLKRTFTEVGIEKKNFAVMAKKACGGDVLLGFKPLRQQDIEQIFEMCL
;
A
#
# COMPACT_ATOMS: atom_id res chain seq x y z
N ALA A 1 2.75 -10.65 10.08
CA ALA A 1 2.00 -9.42 9.81
C ALA A 1 2.77 -8.50 8.86
N CYS A 2 3.92 -7.97 9.27
CA CYS A 2 4.70 -7.00 8.47
C CYS A 2 5.01 -7.48 7.04
N GLY A 3 5.43 -8.73 6.87
CA GLY A 3 5.67 -9.28 5.53
C GLY A 3 4.41 -9.35 4.65
N ALA A 4 3.23 -9.54 5.24
CA ALA A 4 1.97 -9.48 4.48
C ALA A 4 1.64 -8.04 4.03
N ALA A 5 1.91 -7.05 4.88
CA ALA A 5 1.75 -5.64 4.52
C ALA A 5 2.76 -5.20 3.45
N ASP A 6 3.99 -5.69 3.53
CA ASP A 6 5.05 -5.43 2.54
C ASP A 6 4.70 -6.02 1.16
N MET A 7 4.30 -7.30 1.10
CA MET A 7 3.80 -7.90 -0.15
C MET A 7 2.62 -7.12 -0.74
N MET A 8 1.66 -6.70 0.11
CA MET A 8 0.52 -5.90 -0.32
C MET A 8 0.98 -4.57 -0.92
N SER A 9 1.90 -3.86 -0.26
CA SER A 9 2.43 -2.59 -0.73
C SER A 9 3.17 -2.72 -2.07
N HIS A 10 4.02 -3.73 -2.24
CA HIS A 10 4.69 -4.02 -3.51
C HIS A 10 3.70 -4.15 -4.68
N ILE A 11 2.62 -4.91 -4.47
CA ILE A 11 1.60 -5.11 -5.50
C ILE A 11 0.81 -3.81 -5.75
N MET A 12 0.42 -3.13 -4.68
CA MET A 12 -0.39 -1.91 -4.76
C MET A 12 0.33 -0.77 -5.46
N GLU A 13 1.63 -0.57 -5.22
CA GLU A 13 2.39 0.51 -5.85
C GLU A 13 2.56 0.31 -7.37
N VAL A 14 2.47 -0.92 -7.85
CA VAL A 14 2.39 -1.20 -9.29
C VAL A 14 0.95 -1.14 -9.80
N TYR A 15 -0.01 -1.57 -9.00
CA TYR A 15 -1.43 -1.58 -9.37
C TYR A 15 -2.01 -0.17 -9.49
N PHE A 16 -1.71 0.73 -8.53
CA PHE A 16 -2.13 2.12 -8.55
C PHE A 16 -1.24 2.94 -9.50
N ASN A 17 -1.66 3.01 -10.76
CA ASN A 17 -1.05 3.81 -11.82
C ASN A 17 -2.14 4.34 -12.75
N MET A 18 -1.80 5.26 -13.65
CA MET A 18 -2.73 5.92 -14.57
C MET A 18 -2.89 5.21 -15.93
N GLU A 19 -2.23 4.09 -16.14
CA GLU A 19 -2.38 3.30 -17.36
C GLU A 19 -3.65 2.44 -17.33
N THR A 20 -4.42 2.43 -18.43
CA THR A 20 -5.78 1.88 -18.44
C THR A 20 -5.92 0.53 -19.15
N ASP A 21 -4.99 0.17 -20.03
CA ASP A 21 -5.20 -0.96 -20.96
C ASP A 21 -4.48 -2.26 -20.55
N LEU A 22 -4.28 -2.48 -19.25
CA LEU A 22 -3.54 -3.62 -18.72
C LEU A 22 -4.45 -4.58 -17.92
N TYR A 23 -5.64 -4.85 -18.43
CA TYR A 23 -6.68 -5.64 -17.76
C TYR A 23 -6.20 -6.97 -17.18
N MET A 24 -5.47 -7.78 -17.98
CA MET A 24 -4.96 -9.07 -17.50
C MET A 24 -4.01 -8.91 -16.33
N LEU A 25 -3.13 -7.91 -16.39
CA LEU A 25 -2.15 -7.64 -15.34
C LEU A 25 -2.84 -7.14 -14.05
N ASP A 26 -3.85 -6.30 -14.19
CA ASP A 26 -4.68 -5.86 -13.06
C ASP A 26 -5.39 -7.04 -12.41
N CYS A 27 -6.05 -7.92 -13.18
CA CYS A 27 -6.68 -9.14 -12.65
C CYS A 27 -5.67 -10.05 -11.91
N PHE A 28 -4.44 -10.17 -12.41
CA PHE A 28 -3.40 -10.94 -11.75
C PHE A 28 -3.02 -10.32 -10.39
N MET A 29 -2.79 -9.02 -10.34
CA MET A 29 -2.47 -8.31 -9.11
C MET A 29 -3.63 -8.33 -8.09
N GLU A 30 -4.86 -8.19 -8.55
CA GLU A 30 -6.07 -8.33 -7.72
C GLU A 30 -6.18 -9.72 -7.11
N GLY A 31 -5.87 -10.77 -7.88
CA GLY A 31 -5.79 -12.14 -7.39
C GLY A 31 -4.71 -12.33 -6.32
N MET A 32 -3.54 -11.70 -6.49
CA MET A 32 -2.47 -11.71 -5.49
C MET A 32 -2.89 -11.01 -4.20
N MET A 33 -3.50 -9.83 -4.27
CA MET A 33 -4.00 -9.10 -3.11
C MET A 33 -5.07 -9.90 -2.36
N LYS A 34 -6.02 -10.52 -3.06
CA LYS A 34 -7.01 -11.44 -2.45
C LYS A 34 -6.35 -12.65 -1.78
N THR A 35 -5.28 -13.17 -2.35
CA THR A 35 -4.51 -14.27 -1.75
C THR A 35 -3.89 -13.87 -0.42
N ILE A 36 -3.29 -12.67 -0.35
CA ILE A 36 -2.73 -12.14 0.90
C ILE A 36 -3.82 -11.93 1.95
N ILE A 37 -4.95 -11.31 1.57
CA ILE A 37 -6.09 -11.07 2.48
C ILE A 37 -6.62 -12.38 3.06
N LYS A 38 -6.73 -13.42 2.24
CA LYS A 38 -7.22 -14.74 2.66
C LYS A 38 -6.23 -15.48 3.57
N TYR A 39 -4.99 -15.56 3.16
CA TYR A 39 -4.04 -16.49 3.78
C TYR A 39 -3.13 -15.89 4.86
N ALA A 40 -2.93 -14.58 4.89
CA ALA A 40 -2.10 -13.99 5.93
C ALA A 40 -2.67 -14.19 7.34
N PRO A 41 -3.98 -13.97 7.60
CA PRO A 41 -4.56 -14.25 8.91
C PRO A 41 -4.49 -15.75 9.30
N ILE A 42 -4.65 -16.64 8.32
CA ILE A 42 -4.55 -18.08 8.55
C ILE A 42 -3.12 -18.45 8.95
N ALA A 43 -2.11 -18.00 8.21
CA ALA A 43 -0.72 -18.29 8.52
C ALA A 43 -0.26 -17.67 9.86
N MET A 44 -0.86 -16.56 10.29
CA MET A 44 -0.59 -15.97 11.61
C MET A 44 -1.18 -16.80 12.74
N LYS A 45 -2.40 -17.32 12.56
CA LYS A 45 -3.09 -18.16 13.55
C LYS A 45 -2.55 -19.59 13.57
N GLU A 46 -2.21 -20.11 12.41
CA GLU A 46 -1.76 -21.49 12.18
C GLU A 46 -0.41 -21.49 11.45
N PRO A 47 0.72 -21.22 12.13
CA PRO A 47 2.02 -21.04 11.48
C PRO A 47 2.51 -22.27 10.66
N GLU A 48 2.04 -23.45 10.97
CA GLU A 48 2.37 -24.70 10.28
C GLU A 48 1.39 -25.05 9.14
N ASN A 49 0.38 -24.21 8.87
CA ASN A 49 -0.58 -24.43 7.79
C ASN A 49 0.12 -24.33 6.43
N TYR A 50 0.38 -25.48 5.82
CA TYR A 50 1.14 -25.58 4.57
C TYR A 50 0.48 -24.80 3.42
N GLU A 51 -0.85 -24.92 3.27
CA GLU A 51 -1.57 -24.23 2.20
C GLU A 51 -1.41 -22.71 2.30
N ALA A 52 -1.60 -22.15 3.50
CA ALA A 52 -1.44 -20.73 3.73
C ALA A 52 0.00 -20.26 3.48
N ARG A 53 0.97 -20.99 3.98
CA ARG A 53 2.41 -20.69 3.81
C ARG A 53 2.83 -20.78 2.33
N ALA A 54 2.40 -21.82 1.61
CA ALA A 54 2.73 -22.03 0.20
C ALA A 54 2.14 -20.91 -0.67
N ASN A 55 0.87 -20.55 -0.46
CA ASN A 55 0.22 -19.46 -1.20
C ASN A 55 0.89 -18.10 -0.95
N LEU A 56 1.24 -17.79 0.29
CA LEU A 56 1.94 -16.54 0.62
C LEU A 56 3.36 -16.52 0.03
N MET A 57 4.11 -17.61 0.12
CA MET A 57 5.46 -17.72 -0.46
C MET A 57 5.42 -17.54 -1.98
N TRP A 58 4.46 -18.16 -2.66
CA TRP A 58 4.29 -18.01 -4.09
C TRP A 58 3.92 -16.57 -4.46
N THR A 59 2.96 -15.98 -3.75
CA THR A 59 2.55 -14.59 -3.95
C THR A 59 3.70 -13.61 -3.72
N SER A 60 4.53 -13.81 -2.68
CA SER A 60 5.67 -12.94 -2.40
C SER A 60 6.70 -12.94 -3.54
N SER A 61 6.94 -14.10 -4.14
CA SER A 61 7.86 -14.23 -5.28
C SER A 61 7.37 -13.41 -6.49
N TRP A 62 6.07 -13.42 -6.78
CA TRP A 62 5.47 -12.67 -7.87
C TRP A 62 5.35 -11.17 -7.57
N ALA A 63 5.23 -10.79 -6.32
CA ALA A 63 5.15 -9.39 -5.92
C ALA A 63 6.41 -8.59 -6.24
N ILE A 64 7.58 -9.24 -6.35
CA ILE A 64 8.87 -8.55 -6.53
C ILE A 64 9.67 -8.99 -7.76
N ASN A 65 9.30 -10.06 -8.45
CA ASN A 65 10.11 -10.60 -9.55
C ASN A 65 10.04 -9.83 -10.88
N GLY A 66 9.32 -8.72 -10.91
CA GLY A 66 9.17 -7.86 -12.10
C GLY A 66 8.04 -8.26 -13.05
N PHE A 67 7.36 -9.37 -12.85
CA PHE A 67 6.23 -9.77 -13.71
C PHE A 67 5.11 -8.72 -13.68
N THR A 68 4.80 -8.19 -12.50
CA THR A 68 3.76 -7.17 -12.31
C THR A 68 4.10 -5.84 -12.97
N HIS A 69 5.36 -5.60 -13.33
CA HIS A 69 5.81 -4.39 -14.00
C HIS A 69 5.64 -4.41 -15.51
N GLY A 70 5.25 -5.55 -16.09
CA GLY A 70 5.17 -5.74 -17.53
C GLY A 70 4.33 -4.70 -18.24
N GLY A 71 4.97 -3.77 -18.96
CA GLY A 71 4.32 -2.69 -19.69
C GLY A 71 3.96 -1.43 -18.88
N LYS A 72 4.24 -1.40 -17.57
CA LYS A 72 4.02 -0.22 -16.71
C LYS A 72 5.32 0.47 -16.38
N GLN A 73 5.30 1.80 -16.29
CA GLN A 73 6.37 2.52 -15.60
C GLN A 73 6.33 2.16 -14.12
N GLN A 74 7.50 1.77 -13.61
CA GLN A 74 7.66 1.47 -12.20
C GLN A 74 7.98 2.74 -11.44
N GLU A 75 7.00 3.32 -10.79
CA GLU A 75 7.14 4.54 -10.00
C GLU A 75 6.56 4.28 -8.61
N TRP A 76 7.43 4.23 -7.62
CA TRP A 76 7.12 3.87 -6.25
C TRP A 76 6.96 5.12 -5.39
N SER A 77 5.90 5.17 -4.58
CA SER A 77 5.62 6.30 -3.69
C SER A 77 5.85 5.95 -2.22
N CYS A 78 5.23 4.88 -1.72
CA CYS A 78 5.30 4.52 -0.30
C CYS A 78 6.68 4.00 0.10
N HIS A 79 7.34 3.20 -0.73
CA HIS A 79 8.67 2.68 -0.44
C HIS A 79 9.72 3.77 -0.26
N PRO A 80 9.90 4.76 -1.15
CA PRO A 80 10.82 5.86 -0.92
C PRO A 80 10.55 6.65 0.37
N MET A 81 9.27 6.85 0.72
CA MET A 81 8.89 7.49 1.98
C MET A 81 9.24 6.62 3.20
N GLU A 82 9.00 5.33 3.11
CA GLU A 82 9.26 4.38 4.19
C GLU A 82 10.75 4.14 4.41
N HIS A 83 11.56 4.12 3.35
CA HIS A 83 13.02 3.99 3.47
C HIS A 83 13.62 5.08 4.38
N GLU A 84 13.07 6.29 4.35
CA GLU A 84 13.51 7.36 5.25
C GLU A 84 13.06 7.12 6.70
N LEU A 85 11.90 6.48 6.92
CA LEU A 85 11.45 6.07 8.27
C LEU A 85 12.40 5.00 8.83
N SER A 86 12.65 3.94 8.06
CA SER A 86 13.59 2.87 8.46
C SER A 86 15.00 3.40 8.71
N ALA A 87 15.49 4.32 7.88
CA ALA A 87 16.82 4.90 8.02
C ALA A 87 17.01 5.73 9.30
N ILE A 88 15.98 6.39 9.80
CA ILE A 88 16.06 7.29 10.97
C ILE A 88 15.59 6.61 12.26
N TYR A 89 14.55 5.80 12.17
CA TYR A 89 13.86 5.25 13.35
C TYR A 89 14.01 3.75 13.52
N ASP A 90 14.69 3.07 12.58
CA ASP A 90 14.86 1.60 12.60
C ASP A 90 13.54 0.84 12.75
N ILE A 91 12.47 1.37 12.15
CA ILE A 91 11.16 0.73 12.15
C ILE A 91 11.17 -0.50 11.24
N THR A 92 10.40 -1.53 11.60
CA THR A 92 10.22 -2.69 10.70
C THR A 92 9.57 -2.23 9.40
N HIS A 93 10.22 -2.48 8.25
CA HIS A 93 9.84 -1.98 6.92
C HIS A 93 8.35 -2.16 6.60
N GLY A 94 7.82 -3.37 6.67
CA GLY A 94 6.40 -3.61 6.41
C GLY A 94 5.44 -2.96 7.42
N LEU A 95 5.89 -2.59 8.62
CA LEU A 95 5.09 -1.79 9.55
C LEU A 95 5.03 -0.33 9.11
N GLY A 96 6.15 0.23 8.68
CA GLY A 96 6.20 1.58 8.11
C GLY A 96 5.29 1.70 6.88
N LEU A 97 5.36 0.73 5.97
CA LEU A 97 4.47 0.67 4.79
C LEU A 97 2.99 0.55 5.18
N ALA A 98 2.65 -0.27 6.19
CA ALA A 98 1.27 -0.42 6.65
C ALA A 98 0.67 0.90 7.18
N ILE A 99 1.48 1.70 7.90
CA ILE A 99 1.05 3.01 8.41
C ILE A 99 0.90 4.02 7.27
N LEU A 100 1.86 4.04 6.35
CA LEU A 100 1.91 5.02 5.24
C LEU A 100 0.83 4.78 4.18
N THR A 101 0.63 3.54 3.74
CA THR A 101 -0.16 3.23 2.54
C THR A 101 -1.59 3.77 2.61
N PRO A 102 -2.39 3.58 3.67
CA PRO A 102 -3.73 4.14 3.72
C PRO A 102 -3.74 5.68 3.69
N ARG A 103 -2.77 6.33 4.30
CA ARG A 103 -2.66 7.80 4.34
C ARG A 103 -2.24 8.37 2.98
N TRP A 104 -1.30 7.70 2.31
CA TRP A 104 -0.96 8.00 0.92
C TRP A 104 -2.18 7.84 0.01
N MET A 105 -2.96 6.79 0.18
CA MET A 105 -4.20 6.59 -0.58
C MET A 105 -5.21 7.71 -0.32
N GLU A 106 -5.46 8.07 0.95
CA GLU A 106 -6.34 9.19 1.32
C GLU A 106 -5.88 10.51 0.68
N TYR A 107 -4.56 10.78 0.68
CA TYR A 107 -3.98 11.98 0.08
C TYR A 107 -4.10 12.01 -1.45
N CYS A 108 -3.91 10.88 -2.09
CA CYS A 108 -3.93 10.78 -3.55
C CYS A 108 -5.34 10.66 -4.15
N LEU A 109 -6.37 10.40 -3.35
CA LEU A 109 -7.73 10.21 -3.82
C LEU A 109 -8.36 11.55 -4.25
N ASP A 110 -8.67 11.66 -5.53
CA ASP A 110 -9.46 12.75 -6.11
C ASP A 110 -10.26 12.27 -7.33
N GLU A 111 -10.93 13.20 -8.02
CA GLU A 111 -11.76 12.89 -9.20
C GLU A 111 -10.96 12.29 -10.37
N THR A 112 -9.66 12.54 -10.45
CA THR A 112 -8.79 12.01 -11.51
C THR A 112 -8.31 10.59 -11.24
N THR A 113 -8.25 10.21 -9.96
CA THR A 113 -7.71 8.93 -9.49
C THR A 113 -8.79 7.94 -9.03
N VAL A 114 -9.99 8.41 -8.73
CA VAL A 114 -11.10 7.64 -8.14
C VAL A 114 -11.43 6.35 -8.88
N SER A 115 -11.29 6.32 -10.20
CA SER A 115 -11.60 5.14 -11.01
C SER A 115 -10.75 3.91 -10.61
N LYS A 116 -9.47 4.13 -10.28
CA LYS A 116 -8.58 3.05 -9.86
C LYS A 116 -8.89 2.54 -8.44
N TYR A 117 -9.29 3.45 -7.56
CA TYR A 117 -9.78 3.07 -6.22
C TYR A 117 -11.11 2.32 -6.29
N TYR A 118 -12.02 2.75 -7.17
CA TYR A 118 -13.26 2.03 -7.42
C TYR A 118 -13.00 0.61 -7.90
N GLN A 119 -12.12 0.44 -8.90
CA GLN A 119 -11.71 -0.87 -9.39
C GLN A 119 -11.13 -1.73 -8.25
N PHE A 120 -10.24 -1.16 -7.44
CA PHE A 120 -9.65 -1.83 -6.28
C PHE A 120 -10.71 -2.27 -5.27
N GLY A 121 -11.63 -1.39 -4.90
CA GLY A 121 -12.69 -1.68 -3.94
C GLY A 121 -13.61 -2.81 -4.40
N VAL A 122 -14.09 -2.73 -5.64
CA VAL A 122 -14.98 -3.75 -6.21
C VAL A 122 -14.26 -5.09 -6.38
N ASN A 123 -13.08 -5.09 -7.01
CA ASN A 123 -12.43 -6.33 -7.42
C ASN A 123 -11.66 -7.02 -6.30
N VAL A 124 -11.10 -6.28 -5.35
CA VAL A 124 -10.29 -6.85 -4.25
C VAL A 124 -11.14 -7.14 -3.01
N PHE A 125 -11.98 -6.18 -2.62
CA PHE A 125 -12.79 -6.28 -1.39
C PHE A 125 -14.24 -6.70 -1.64
N GLY A 126 -14.71 -6.71 -2.90
CA GLY A 126 -16.09 -7.08 -3.22
C GLY A 126 -17.13 -6.04 -2.80
N ILE A 127 -16.73 -4.76 -2.76
CA ILE A 127 -17.64 -3.65 -2.47
C ILE A 127 -18.66 -3.56 -3.59
N ASP A 128 -19.90 -3.20 -3.25
CA ASP A 128 -21.02 -3.14 -4.20
C ASP A 128 -20.72 -2.12 -5.32
N ALA A 129 -20.63 -2.63 -6.55
CA ALA A 129 -20.37 -1.85 -7.75
C ALA A 129 -21.50 -0.86 -8.13
N SER A 130 -22.68 -0.95 -7.48
CA SER A 130 -23.78 0.00 -7.70
C SER A 130 -23.63 1.32 -6.93
N LEU A 131 -22.67 1.38 -5.99
CA LEU A 131 -22.41 2.58 -5.19
C LEU A 131 -21.65 3.63 -6.00
N GLU A 132 -21.78 4.89 -5.57
CA GLU A 132 -21.01 6.00 -6.15
C GLU A 132 -19.50 5.75 -6.08
N PRO A 133 -18.74 6.01 -7.17
CA PRO A 133 -17.31 5.70 -7.23
C PRO A 133 -16.47 6.25 -6.08
N MET A 134 -16.75 7.48 -5.65
CA MET A 134 -16.05 8.09 -4.52
C MET A 134 -16.38 7.41 -3.19
N ALA A 135 -17.59 6.89 -3.02
CA ALA A 135 -17.97 6.12 -1.82
C ALA A 135 -17.22 4.79 -1.80
N VAL A 136 -17.21 4.05 -2.91
CA VAL A 136 -16.44 2.80 -3.05
C VAL A 136 -14.94 3.04 -2.78
N ALA A 137 -14.39 4.13 -3.33
CA ALA A 137 -12.98 4.48 -3.12
C ALA A 137 -12.64 4.69 -1.63
N LYS A 138 -13.43 5.48 -0.92
CA LYS A 138 -13.25 5.71 0.52
C LYS A 138 -13.40 4.42 1.33
N GLU A 139 -14.44 3.64 1.03
CA GLU A 139 -14.67 2.35 1.68
C GLU A 139 -13.51 1.37 1.44
N SER A 140 -12.91 1.38 0.24
CA SER A 140 -11.75 0.53 -0.07
C SER A 140 -10.53 0.85 0.79
N ILE A 141 -10.28 2.13 1.09
CA ILE A 141 -9.22 2.57 2.00
C ILE A 141 -9.51 2.12 3.44
N GLU A 142 -10.78 2.20 3.86
CA GLU A 142 -11.19 1.71 5.18
C GLU A 142 -11.00 0.19 5.31
N TRP A 143 -11.36 -0.59 4.28
CA TRP A 143 -11.13 -2.04 4.26
C TRP A 143 -9.65 -2.40 4.35
N LEU A 144 -8.80 -1.69 3.61
CA LEU A 144 -7.34 -1.88 3.69
C LEU A 144 -6.82 -1.55 5.10
N SER A 145 -7.27 -0.43 5.68
CA SER A 145 -6.93 -0.03 7.04
C SER A 145 -7.36 -1.07 8.08
N LYS A 146 -8.56 -1.61 7.98
CA LYS A 146 -9.03 -2.71 8.84
C LYS A 146 -8.18 -3.96 8.66
N PHE A 147 -7.82 -4.31 7.43
CA PHE A 147 -6.95 -5.45 7.18
C PHE A 147 -5.60 -5.29 7.87
N PHE A 148 -4.92 -4.16 7.73
CA PHE A 148 -3.61 -3.94 8.36
C PHE A 148 -3.68 -3.83 9.89
N PHE A 149 -4.61 -3.05 10.41
CA PHE A 149 -4.60 -2.67 11.82
C PHE A 149 -5.45 -3.57 12.71
N GLU A 150 -6.55 -4.12 12.22
CA GLU A 150 -7.43 -4.98 13.00
C GLU A 150 -7.15 -6.46 12.71
N THR A 151 -7.05 -6.85 11.43
CA THR A 151 -6.85 -8.26 11.05
C THR A 151 -5.41 -8.72 11.28
N LEU A 152 -4.41 -7.93 10.83
CA LEU A 152 -3.00 -8.24 11.04
C LEU A 152 -2.45 -7.71 12.37
N GLY A 153 -3.20 -6.88 13.10
CA GLY A 153 -2.82 -6.36 14.42
C GLY A 153 -1.61 -5.41 14.40
N LEU A 154 -1.34 -4.75 13.27
CA LEU A 154 -0.24 -3.79 13.16
C LEU A 154 -0.61 -2.46 13.85
N LYS A 155 0.42 -1.71 14.29
CA LYS A 155 0.23 -0.37 14.82
C LYS A 155 -0.26 0.58 13.72
N ARG A 156 -1.14 1.52 14.11
CA ARG A 156 -1.87 2.37 13.15
C ARG A 156 -1.19 3.69 12.88
N THR A 157 -0.42 4.21 13.83
CA THR A 157 0.11 5.57 13.77
C THR A 157 1.60 5.62 14.09
N PHE A 158 2.25 6.67 13.62
CA PHE A 158 3.63 6.98 13.98
C PHE A 158 3.81 7.22 15.47
N THR A 159 2.83 7.84 16.12
CA THR A 159 2.85 8.08 17.57
C THR A 159 2.93 6.76 18.35
N GLU A 160 2.19 5.73 17.96
CA GLU A 160 2.23 4.40 18.61
C GLU A 160 3.58 3.69 18.50
N VAL A 161 4.43 4.11 17.55
CA VAL A 161 5.77 3.55 17.33
C VAL A 161 6.89 4.52 17.67
N GLY A 162 6.56 5.63 18.34
CA GLY A 162 7.53 6.60 18.84
C GLY A 162 8.16 7.52 17.79
N ILE A 163 7.52 7.66 16.63
CA ILE A 163 7.96 8.55 15.55
C ILE A 163 7.30 9.91 15.72
N GLU A 164 8.11 10.96 15.76
CA GLU A 164 7.71 12.34 15.95
C GLU A 164 7.98 13.20 14.71
N LYS A 165 7.27 14.32 14.59
CA LYS A 165 7.32 15.24 13.44
C LYS A 165 8.70 15.85 13.15
N LYS A 166 9.62 15.88 14.08
CA LYS A 166 10.89 16.64 14.01
C LYS A 166 11.75 16.37 12.77
N ASN A 167 11.65 15.18 12.17
CA ASN A 167 12.45 14.76 11.02
C ASN A 167 11.66 14.78 9.69
N PHE A 168 10.36 15.08 9.68
CA PHE A 168 9.52 14.94 8.49
C PHE A 168 10.02 15.74 7.29
N ALA A 169 10.43 16.99 7.49
CA ALA A 169 10.95 17.82 6.41
C ALA A 169 12.22 17.25 5.75
N VAL A 170 13.15 16.71 6.56
CA VAL A 170 14.38 16.07 6.02
C VAL A 170 14.05 14.79 5.30
N MET A 171 13.18 13.95 5.87
CA MET A 171 12.74 12.69 5.27
C MET A 171 11.98 12.94 3.96
N ALA A 172 11.04 13.86 3.94
CA ALA A 172 10.27 14.20 2.74
C ALA A 172 11.15 14.70 1.60
N LYS A 173 12.13 15.58 1.92
CA LYS A 173 13.09 16.08 0.95
C LYS A 173 13.93 14.95 0.32
N LYS A 174 14.35 13.99 1.13
CA LYS A 174 15.14 12.84 0.65
C LYS A 174 14.29 11.88 -0.17
N ALA A 175 13.07 11.57 0.29
CA ALA A 175 12.14 10.67 -0.40
C ALA A 175 11.84 11.13 -1.84
N CYS A 176 11.72 12.46 -2.08
CA CYS A 176 11.51 13.00 -3.42
C CYS A 176 12.82 13.40 -4.16
N GLY A 177 13.98 13.04 -3.63
CA GLY A 177 15.26 13.42 -4.24
C GLY A 177 15.50 14.93 -4.36
N GLY A 178 14.74 15.73 -3.59
CA GLY A 178 14.76 17.19 -3.62
C GLY A 178 13.98 17.83 -4.76
N ASP A 179 13.21 17.06 -5.53
CA ASP A 179 12.34 17.54 -6.63
C ASP A 179 10.93 16.95 -6.50
N VAL A 180 10.59 15.95 -7.27
CA VAL A 180 9.27 15.30 -7.31
C VAL A 180 9.43 13.80 -7.23
N LEU A 181 8.71 13.18 -6.30
CA LEU A 181 8.52 11.74 -6.26
C LEU A 181 7.44 11.38 -7.26
N LEU A 182 7.83 10.73 -8.35
CA LEU A 182 6.90 10.23 -9.34
C LEU A 182 6.15 9.01 -8.81
N GLY A 183 4.97 8.74 -9.36
CA GLY A 183 4.13 7.64 -8.95
C GLY A 183 2.70 7.80 -9.45
N PHE A 184 1.75 7.15 -8.81
CA PHE A 184 0.32 7.27 -9.13
C PHE A 184 -0.16 8.73 -9.15
N LYS A 185 0.36 9.53 -8.24
CA LYS A 185 0.23 10.99 -8.24
C LYS A 185 1.60 11.58 -7.88
N PRO A 186 2.13 12.54 -8.67
CA PRO A 186 3.40 13.18 -8.35
C PRO A 186 3.33 13.91 -7.01
N LEU A 187 4.33 13.66 -6.14
CA LEU A 187 4.38 14.23 -4.80
C LEU A 187 5.65 15.08 -4.62
N ARG A 188 5.47 16.33 -4.19
CA ARG A 188 6.56 17.20 -3.78
C ARG A 188 6.85 17.03 -2.29
N GLN A 189 7.94 17.63 -1.84
CA GLN A 189 8.31 17.59 -0.41
C GLN A 189 7.15 17.94 0.53
N GLN A 190 6.40 18.99 0.23
CA GLN A 190 5.26 19.42 1.07
C GLN A 190 4.13 18.39 1.13
N ASP A 191 3.86 17.70 0.02
CA ASP A 191 2.86 16.64 -0.05
C ASP A 191 3.25 15.46 0.84
N ILE A 192 4.53 15.07 0.78
CA ILE A 192 5.08 13.98 1.59
C ILE A 192 5.08 14.35 3.08
N GLU A 193 5.45 15.58 3.42
CA GLU A 193 5.35 16.07 4.81
C GLU A 193 3.91 15.97 5.33
N GLN A 194 2.93 16.35 4.51
CA GLN A 194 1.52 16.24 4.87
C GLN A 194 1.07 14.78 5.06
N ILE A 195 1.50 13.87 4.18
CA ILE A 195 1.23 12.42 4.34
C ILE A 195 1.83 11.92 5.66
N PHE A 196 3.06 12.30 6.00
CA PHE A 196 3.66 11.93 7.29
C PHE A 196 2.88 12.50 8.48
N GLU A 197 2.36 13.73 8.38
CA GLU A 197 1.52 14.32 9.42
C GLU A 197 0.19 13.58 9.60
N MET A 198 -0.41 13.09 8.50
CA MET A 198 -1.61 12.26 8.56
C MET A 198 -1.37 10.90 9.25
N CYS A 199 -0.12 10.48 9.37
CA CYS A 199 0.26 9.23 10.04
C CYS A 199 0.43 9.39 11.57
N LEU A 200 0.39 10.60 12.15
CA LEU A 200 0.49 10.83 13.59
C LEU A 200 -0.81 10.47 14.29
#